data_3849cfaba79e9dd9bcdf11f295170108
#
_entry.id   3849cfaba79e9dd9bcdf11f295170108
#
_cell.length_a   1.000
_cell.length_b   1.000
_cell.length_c   1.000
_cell.angle_alpha   90.00
_cell.angle_beta   90.00
_cell.angle_gamma   90.00
#
_symmetry.space_group_name_H-M   'P 1'
#
loop_
_entity.id
_entity.type
_entity.pdbx_description
1 polymer ?
#
loop_
_entity_poly.entity_id
_entity_poly.type
_entity_poly.pdbx_seq_one_letter_code
_entity_poly.pdbx_strand_id
1 'polypeptide(L)'
;MIKGPIKLFKLNLFKLFIVTLGTTLLLSISSISPIQAQVFTHQQTVIEFLDRMAQKGAIEFNDLIKPVDRATAFSLLKNLQDNKNLSKIEKAEVQFYLSYYSFDNLEKSYTPKSISVFKQFKKSLFNEPHILNYSDDHFRFMVDPVAEIQFQSSQKTSQLISTGLQVMGYAGKHIGFQLSVRDVNETGDYDSIRMDNTLGGFNRKQSTSNKLLSYSQMNANLSYRFKKGMISIGQDQHVLGYGKTGSLVLSAKAPAYPYFKFQYEPTKWMSINYMHAWLQSGVIDSTKTYGTGNSVYGGQREVFVPKFYAIHFIELKPMKGLSIHIGESIVYTDQLEPAYLIPLTFFKAYDNNKFDDKITTGANGQFFIGVSSRNQIPKTHLYAQLFIDEIRLSNVFDATNSRNQIAYQLGASITDFGLPYLTLTAEINKVYPFVYRNFLPAQNYTNSNFSLGDWMGSNADRFELIANYHPKPRLNLKAYYRIMSKGGPGSIEQQYFLTPSPVYGFDPQYKTRQLSAEISYELYNNVQFKINYTNYQMHPLLRNINTSNQLNIGAVFSPY
;
A
#
# COMPACT_ATOMS: atom_id res chain seq x y z
N MET A 1 3.36 -58.24 14.11
CA MET A 1 4.70 -58.09 13.52
C MET A 1 4.57 -57.58 12.12
N ILE A 2 5.33 -56.64 11.76
CA ILE A 2 5.69 -55.91 10.53
C ILE A 2 5.29 -54.45 10.64
N LYS A 3 6.11 -53.70 11.39
CA LYS A 3 6.21 -52.22 11.29
C LYS A 3 7.63 -51.92 10.83
N GLY A 4 7.75 -51.47 9.59
CA GLY A 4 8.95 -50.81 9.06
C GLY A 4 9.21 -51.21 7.63
N PRO A 5 8.85 -50.38 6.64
CA PRO A 5 9.77 -49.52 5.91
C PRO A 5 9.20 -48.17 5.45
N ILE A 6 8.03 -47.75 5.94
CA ILE A 6 7.34 -46.54 5.41
C ILE A 6 8.04 -45.25 5.85
N LYS A 7 8.73 -45.21 6.99
CA LYS A 7 9.44 -44.01 7.48
C LYS A 7 10.70 -43.66 6.67
N LEU A 8 11.43 -44.64 6.16
CA LEU A 8 12.63 -44.39 5.35
C LEU A 8 12.29 -43.86 3.94
N PHE A 9 11.15 -44.27 3.36
CA PHE A 9 10.74 -43.86 2.04
C PHE A 9 10.31 -42.38 2.01
N LYS A 10 9.62 -41.90 3.05
CA LYS A 10 9.22 -40.49 3.17
C LYS A 10 10.41 -39.53 3.38
N LEU A 11 11.43 -39.96 4.11
CA LEU A 11 12.63 -39.16 4.37
C LEU A 11 13.50 -38.99 3.11
N ASN A 12 13.57 -40.01 2.27
CA ASN A 12 14.31 -39.94 1.00
C ASN A 12 13.60 -39.13 -0.07
N LEU A 13 12.26 -39.17 -0.14
CA LEU A 13 11.50 -38.33 -1.05
C LEU A 13 11.62 -36.82 -0.68
N PHE A 14 11.61 -36.49 0.59
CA PHE A 14 11.78 -35.12 1.07
C PHE A 14 13.20 -34.59 0.82
N LYS A 15 14.23 -35.42 1.02
CA LYS A 15 15.61 -35.07 0.66
C LYS A 15 15.80 -34.93 -0.86
N LEU A 16 15.18 -35.82 -1.64
CA LEU A 16 15.22 -35.73 -3.11
C LEU A 16 14.51 -34.48 -3.61
N PHE A 17 13.38 -34.08 -2.98
CA PHE A 17 12.65 -32.86 -3.31
C PHE A 17 13.46 -31.59 -3.00
N ILE A 18 14.14 -31.54 -1.85
CA ILE A 18 15.01 -30.40 -1.48
C ILE A 18 16.24 -30.31 -2.39
N VAL A 19 16.86 -31.45 -2.73
CA VAL A 19 18.02 -31.48 -3.62
C VAL A 19 17.62 -31.11 -5.07
N THR A 20 16.49 -31.61 -5.57
CA THR A 20 15.96 -31.21 -6.90
C THR A 20 15.51 -29.76 -6.93
N LEU A 21 14.91 -29.24 -5.87
CA LEU A 21 14.56 -27.82 -5.79
C LEU A 21 15.81 -26.93 -5.73
N GLY A 22 16.82 -27.32 -4.95
CA GLY A 22 18.11 -26.63 -4.85
C GLY A 22 18.91 -26.67 -6.16
N THR A 23 18.93 -27.80 -6.87
CA THR A 23 19.65 -27.93 -8.15
C THR A 23 18.92 -27.25 -9.31
N THR A 24 17.59 -27.25 -9.34
CA THR A 24 16.82 -26.45 -10.32
C THR A 24 16.96 -24.95 -10.06
N LEU A 25 17.08 -24.51 -8.81
CA LEU A 25 17.35 -23.11 -8.48
C LEU A 25 18.76 -22.68 -8.94
N LEU A 26 19.77 -23.56 -8.79
CA LEU A 26 21.15 -23.31 -9.21
C LEU A 26 21.36 -23.41 -10.74
N LEU A 27 20.64 -24.28 -11.44
CA LEU A 27 20.73 -24.43 -12.90
C LEU A 27 20.00 -23.33 -13.69
N SER A 28 19.12 -22.55 -13.03
CA SER A 28 18.43 -21.41 -13.67
C SER A 28 19.28 -20.13 -13.78
N ILE A 29 20.52 -20.16 -13.28
CA ILE A 29 21.42 -18.98 -13.25
C ILE A 29 22.11 -18.72 -14.62
N SER A 30 22.00 -19.63 -15.60
CA SER A 30 22.87 -19.61 -16.78
C SER A 30 22.31 -19.04 -18.08
N SER A 31 21.16 -18.33 -18.09
CA SER A 31 20.68 -17.62 -19.29
C SER A 31 20.16 -16.23 -18.94
N ILE A 32 21.02 -15.24 -19.11
CA ILE A 32 20.81 -13.83 -18.74
C ILE A 32 19.97 -13.15 -19.81
N SER A 33 18.67 -12.94 -19.53
CA SER A 33 17.88 -11.90 -20.20
C SER A 33 18.20 -10.56 -19.54
N PRO A 34 18.08 -9.42 -20.22
CA PRO A 34 18.33 -8.11 -19.61
C PRO A 34 17.38 -7.90 -18.42
N ILE A 35 17.96 -7.88 -17.25
CA ILE A 35 17.24 -7.78 -15.97
C ILE A 35 17.49 -6.36 -15.48
N GLN A 36 16.43 -5.64 -15.09
CA GLN A 36 16.52 -4.27 -14.61
C GLN A 36 16.29 -4.21 -13.12
N ALA A 37 17.16 -3.50 -12.40
CA ALA A 37 17.04 -3.18 -10.99
C ALA A 37 15.74 -2.40 -10.68
N GLN A 38 15.24 -2.46 -9.45
CA GLN A 38 13.97 -1.82 -9.07
C GLN A 38 14.16 -0.64 -8.14
N VAL A 39 13.54 0.46 -8.52
CA VAL A 39 13.21 1.62 -7.69
C VAL A 39 11.71 1.84 -7.79
N PHE A 40 11.06 2.16 -6.69
CA PHE A 40 9.61 2.27 -6.65
C PHE A 40 9.11 3.69 -6.95
N THR A 41 7.90 3.79 -7.50
CA THR A 41 7.19 5.05 -7.67
C THR A 41 5.90 5.07 -6.86
N HIS A 42 5.69 6.15 -6.16
CA HIS A 42 4.43 6.50 -5.47
C HIS A 42 3.64 7.55 -6.25
N GLN A 43 4.10 7.93 -7.45
CA GLN A 43 3.43 8.95 -8.28
C GLN A 43 2.06 8.46 -8.76
N GLN A 44 1.03 8.92 -8.09
CA GLN A 44 -0.35 8.50 -8.33
C GLN A 44 -0.82 8.80 -9.75
N THR A 45 -0.41 9.93 -10.32
CA THR A 45 -0.87 10.37 -11.65
C THR A 45 -0.43 9.43 -12.77
N VAL A 46 0.82 8.94 -12.75
CA VAL A 46 1.28 7.96 -13.75
C VAL A 46 0.59 6.61 -13.56
N ILE A 47 0.33 6.19 -12.30
CA ILE A 47 -0.38 4.94 -12.01
C ILE A 47 -1.82 5.01 -12.55
N GLU A 48 -2.53 6.12 -12.33
CA GLU A 48 -3.89 6.37 -12.86
C GLU A 48 -3.88 6.40 -14.39
N PHE A 49 -2.87 7.01 -15.01
CA PHE A 49 -2.70 7.00 -16.47
C PHE A 49 -2.50 5.59 -17.01
N LEU A 50 -1.59 4.80 -16.44
CA LEU A 50 -1.33 3.42 -16.86
C LEU A 50 -2.55 2.52 -16.65
N ASP A 51 -3.29 2.68 -15.55
CA ASP A 51 -4.54 1.96 -15.32
C ASP A 51 -5.60 2.28 -16.38
N ARG A 52 -5.77 3.56 -16.74
CA ARG A 52 -6.65 3.98 -17.83
C ARG A 52 -6.24 3.35 -19.17
N MET A 53 -4.94 3.32 -19.49
CA MET A 53 -4.45 2.68 -20.72
C MET A 53 -4.68 1.17 -20.72
N ALA A 54 -4.57 0.53 -19.55
CA ALA A 54 -4.88 -0.90 -19.41
C ALA A 54 -6.37 -1.18 -19.55
N GLN A 55 -7.25 -0.33 -19.02
CA GLN A 55 -8.71 -0.43 -19.21
C GLN A 55 -9.09 -0.30 -20.70
N LYS A 56 -8.35 0.51 -21.48
CA LYS A 56 -8.51 0.63 -22.94
C LYS A 56 -7.92 -0.56 -23.70
N GLY A 57 -7.22 -1.49 -23.05
CA GLY A 57 -6.53 -2.59 -23.69
C GLY A 57 -5.26 -2.20 -24.46
N ALA A 58 -4.74 -0.98 -24.25
CA ALA A 58 -3.54 -0.49 -24.91
C ALA A 58 -2.25 -1.12 -24.35
N ILE A 59 -2.26 -1.52 -23.09
CA ILE A 59 -1.18 -2.22 -22.37
C ILE A 59 -1.77 -3.26 -21.41
N GLU A 60 -0.90 -4.13 -20.91
CA GLU A 60 -1.19 -4.96 -19.73
C GLU A 60 -0.51 -4.32 -18.53
N PHE A 61 -1.29 -3.85 -17.56
CA PHE A 61 -0.80 -3.26 -16.34
C PHE A 61 -1.42 -3.95 -15.13
N ASN A 62 -0.58 -4.32 -14.18
CA ASN A 62 -0.99 -4.94 -12.94
C ASN A 62 -0.51 -4.07 -11.77
N ASP A 63 -1.45 -3.47 -11.07
CA ASP A 63 -1.23 -2.62 -9.89
C ASP A 63 -1.71 -3.30 -8.59
N LEU A 64 -1.73 -4.62 -8.55
CA LEU A 64 -2.10 -5.39 -7.35
C LEU A 64 -1.23 -4.99 -6.14
N ILE A 65 0.08 -4.86 -6.36
CA ILE A 65 1.05 -4.46 -5.33
C ILE A 65 1.52 -3.04 -5.61
N LYS A 66 1.43 -2.17 -4.61
CA LYS A 66 2.01 -0.83 -4.62
C LYS A 66 3.00 -0.67 -3.46
N PRO A 67 4.03 0.14 -3.60
CA PRO A 67 4.39 0.99 -4.75
C PRO A 67 4.80 0.19 -5.99
N VAL A 68 4.60 0.78 -7.17
CA VAL A 68 4.91 0.18 -8.48
C VAL A 68 6.38 0.39 -8.81
N ASP A 69 6.99 -0.59 -9.47
CA ASP A 69 8.36 -0.49 -9.96
C ASP A 69 8.48 0.54 -11.11
N ARG A 70 9.44 1.45 -11.02
CA ARG A 70 9.70 2.52 -12.00
C ARG A 70 10.14 1.96 -13.36
N ALA A 71 10.96 0.91 -13.39
CA ALA A 71 11.39 0.28 -14.62
C ALA A 71 10.20 -0.39 -15.35
N THR A 72 9.24 -0.94 -14.61
CA THR A 72 7.98 -1.44 -15.16
C THR A 72 7.16 -0.28 -15.75
N ALA A 73 6.99 0.83 -15.01
CA ALA A 73 6.29 2.00 -15.53
C ALA A 73 6.96 2.55 -16.81
N PHE A 74 8.29 2.67 -16.83
CA PHE A 74 9.04 3.08 -18.00
C PHE A 74 8.80 2.16 -19.21
N SER A 75 8.88 0.82 -19.01
CA SER A 75 8.66 -0.15 -20.08
C SER A 75 7.26 -0.05 -20.69
N LEU A 76 6.23 0.13 -19.84
CA LEU A 76 4.85 0.30 -20.27
C LEU A 76 4.64 1.61 -21.04
N LEU A 77 5.23 2.70 -20.58
CA LEU A 77 5.20 4.00 -21.26
C LEU A 77 5.91 3.93 -22.63
N LYS A 78 7.05 3.22 -22.70
CA LYS A 78 7.77 2.98 -23.96
C LYS A 78 6.93 2.18 -24.95
N ASN A 79 6.23 1.14 -24.51
CA ASN A 79 5.30 0.38 -25.35
C ASN A 79 4.14 1.23 -25.87
N LEU A 80 3.65 2.19 -25.05
CA LEU A 80 2.61 3.12 -25.47
C LEU A 80 3.10 4.15 -26.49
N GLN A 81 4.39 4.52 -26.49
CA GLN A 81 4.96 5.49 -27.41
C GLN A 81 4.74 5.10 -28.89
N ASP A 82 4.85 3.79 -29.19
CA ASP A 82 4.72 3.26 -30.53
C ASP A 82 3.27 2.91 -30.91
N ASN A 83 2.32 3.10 -29.99
CA ASN A 83 0.91 2.79 -30.21
C ASN A 83 0.23 3.88 -31.08
N LYS A 84 -0.12 3.51 -32.32
CA LYS A 84 -0.75 4.41 -33.29
C LYS A 84 -2.18 4.81 -32.91
N ASN A 85 -2.86 4.05 -32.08
CA ASN A 85 -4.28 4.24 -31.72
C ASN A 85 -4.47 5.28 -30.60
N LEU A 86 -3.40 5.79 -30.02
CA LEU A 86 -3.49 6.83 -29.00
C LEU A 86 -3.86 8.18 -29.61
N SER A 87 -4.72 8.91 -28.92
CA SER A 87 -5.08 10.29 -29.23
C SER A 87 -3.89 11.24 -29.08
N LYS A 88 -4.03 12.47 -29.57
CA LYS A 88 -2.99 13.51 -29.40
C LYS A 88 -2.72 13.82 -27.92
N ILE A 89 -3.77 13.83 -27.09
CA ILE A 89 -3.65 14.08 -25.63
C ILE A 89 -2.88 12.94 -24.98
N GLU A 90 -3.24 11.70 -25.25
CA GLU A 90 -2.58 10.52 -24.68
C GLU A 90 -1.11 10.40 -25.10
N LYS A 91 -0.80 10.72 -26.37
CA LYS A 91 0.60 10.78 -26.84
C LYS A 91 1.42 11.85 -26.10
N ALA A 92 0.81 13.02 -25.83
CA ALA A 92 1.47 14.07 -25.06
C ALA A 92 1.70 13.67 -23.60
N GLU A 93 0.75 12.96 -22.97
CA GLU A 93 0.92 12.39 -21.62
C GLU A 93 2.02 11.34 -21.59
N VAL A 94 2.06 10.41 -22.55
CA VAL A 94 3.14 9.43 -22.68
C VAL A 94 4.50 10.11 -22.77
N GLN A 95 4.65 11.12 -23.63
CA GLN A 95 5.91 11.85 -23.78
C GLN A 95 6.30 12.58 -22.49
N PHE A 96 5.33 13.17 -21.80
CA PHE A 96 5.55 13.84 -20.53
C PHE A 96 6.09 12.89 -19.47
N TYR A 97 5.44 11.73 -19.25
CA TYR A 97 5.92 10.74 -18.29
C TYR A 97 7.23 10.07 -18.74
N LEU A 98 7.40 9.75 -20.01
CA LEU A 98 8.65 9.20 -20.52
C LEU A 98 9.86 10.10 -20.26
N SER A 99 9.69 11.42 -20.29
CA SER A 99 10.79 12.35 -19.99
C SER A 99 11.31 12.18 -18.56
N TYR A 100 10.41 11.92 -17.61
CA TYR A 100 10.76 11.69 -16.21
C TYR A 100 11.31 10.27 -15.95
N TYR A 101 10.67 9.26 -16.55
CA TYR A 101 11.07 7.87 -16.37
C TYR A 101 12.22 7.46 -17.32
N SER A 102 12.75 8.35 -18.14
CA SER A 102 13.90 8.06 -19.03
C SER A 102 15.17 7.70 -18.27
N PHE A 103 15.30 8.17 -17.02
CA PHE A 103 16.36 7.78 -16.10
C PHE A 103 16.39 6.27 -15.81
N ASP A 104 15.23 5.62 -15.84
CA ASP A 104 15.05 4.19 -15.56
C ASP A 104 15.37 3.31 -16.79
N ASN A 105 15.81 3.90 -17.91
CA ASN A 105 16.28 3.15 -19.07
C ASN A 105 17.71 2.62 -18.85
N LEU A 106 17.84 1.45 -18.23
CA LEU A 106 19.12 0.83 -17.92
C LEU A 106 19.83 0.20 -19.13
N GLU A 107 19.18 0.16 -20.31
CA GLU A 107 19.80 -0.30 -21.56
C GLU A 107 20.61 0.81 -22.27
N LYS A 108 20.33 2.07 -21.95
CA LYS A 108 21.01 3.22 -22.55
C LYS A 108 22.39 3.41 -21.93
N SER A 109 23.45 3.32 -22.73
CA SER A 109 24.80 3.71 -22.32
C SER A 109 24.86 5.23 -22.12
N TYR A 110 25.46 5.67 -21.04
CA TYR A 110 25.65 7.08 -20.73
C TYR A 110 27.13 7.41 -20.70
N THR A 111 27.53 8.39 -21.50
CA THR A 111 28.84 9.02 -21.29
C THR A 111 28.83 9.81 -19.99
N PRO A 112 29.85 9.70 -19.13
CA PRO A 112 29.91 10.43 -17.89
C PRO A 112 29.72 11.94 -18.12
N LYS A 113 28.66 12.52 -17.58
CA LYS A 113 28.49 13.97 -17.58
C LYS A 113 29.05 14.52 -16.27
N SER A 114 29.95 15.48 -16.38
CA SER A 114 30.47 16.19 -15.22
C SER A 114 29.33 16.82 -14.43
N ILE A 115 29.32 16.61 -13.11
CA ILE A 115 28.36 17.19 -12.16
C ILE A 115 28.49 18.71 -12.21
N SER A 116 27.50 19.39 -12.78
CA SER A 116 27.38 20.85 -12.72
C SER A 116 26.04 21.23 -12.13
N VAL A 117 26.01 21.39 -10.81
CA VAL A 117 24.79 21.60 -10.02
C VAL A 117 24.02 22.85 -10.45
N PHE A 118 24.66 23.96 -10.79
CA PHE A 118 23.99 25.25 -11.08
C PHE A 118 23.69 25.50 -12.56
N LYS A 119 24.48 25.02 -13.49
CA LYS A 119 24.18 25.16 -14.94
C LYS A 119 23.09 24.20 -15.39
N GLN A 120 22.97 23.04 -14.76
CA GLN A 120 21.91 22.07 -15.01
C GLN A 120 20.56 22.51 -14.43
N PHE A 121 20.52 23.26 -13.33
CA PHE A 121 19.27 23.69 -12.69
C PHE A 121 18.36 24.49 -13.65
N LYS A 122 18.89 25.44 -14.42
CA LYS A 122 18.10 26.16 -15.43
C LYS A 122 17.70 25.31 -16.64
N LYS A 123 18.49 24.31 -17.01
CA LYS A 123 18.22 23.45 -18.17
C LYS A 123 17.41 22.22 -17.79
N SER A 124 17.57 21.73 -16.56
CA SER A 124 16.90 20.52 -16.05
C SER A 124 15.45 20.76 -15.63
N LEU A 125 15.10 21.94 -15.14
CA LEU A 125 13.70 22.29 -14.86
C LEU A 125 12.77 22.11 -16.08
N PHE A 126 13.32 22.17 -17.29
CA PHE A 126 12.54 22.10 -18.54
C PHE A 126 12.71 20.80 -19.33
N ASN A 127 13.86 20.09 -19.19
CA ASN A 127 14.17 18.89 -19.99
C ASN A 127 14.55 17.65 -19.17
N GLU A 128 15.13 17.83 -17.97
CA GLU A 128 15.51 16.74 -17.06
C GLU A 128 15.17 17.23 -15.65
N PRO A 129 14.09 16.75 -15.04
CA PRO A 129 13.49 17.35 -13.84
C PRO A 129 14.26 17.05 -12.52
N HIS A 130 15.57 16.81 -12.56
CA HIS A 130 16.36 16.46 -11.38
C HIS A 130 17.36 17.58 -11.05
N ILE A 131 17.50 17.90 -9.76
CA ILE A 131 18.46 18.92 -9.29
C ILE A 131 19.89 18.41 -9.42
N LEU A 132 20.11 17.15 -9.07
CA LEU A 132 21.36 16.47 -9.27
C LEU A 132 21.12 15.14 -9.97
N ASN A 133 21.82 14.94 -11.06
CA ASN A 133 21.76 13.71 -11.82
C ASN A 133 23.19 13.29 -12.20
N TYR A 134 23.56 12.08 -11.81
CA TYR A 134 24.79 11.43 -12.24
C TYR A 134 24.46 10.13 -12.95
N SER A 135 25.13 9.83 -14.07
CA SER A 135 24.96 8.58 -14.78
C SER A 135 26.22 8.18 -15.50
N ASP A 136 26.68 6.96 -15.25
CA ASP A 136 27.67 6.25 -16.06
C ASP A 136 27.18 4.82 -16.36
N ASP A 137 28.02 3.98 -16.91
CA ASP A 137 27.65 2.61 -17.31
C ASP A 137 27.46 1.66 -16.12
N HIS A 138 27.96 2.02 -14.93
CA HIS A 138 27.92 1.17 -13.74
C HIS A 138 27.06 1.72 -12.62
N PHE A 139 26.91 3.05 -12.55
CA PHE A 139 26.24 3.70 -11.45
C PHE A 139 25.44 4.92 -11.92
N ARG A 140 24.20 5.02 -11.45
CA ARG A 140 23.32 6.15 -11.71
C ARG A 140 22.61 6.54 -10.45
N PHE A 141 22.53 7.84 -10.18
CA PHE A 141 21.70 8.34 -9.11
C PHE A 141 21.17 9.74 -9.43
N MET A 142 20.07 10.06 -8.82
CA MET A 142 19.49 11.39 -8.83
C MET A 142 19.15 11.82 -7.41
N VAL A 143 19.20 13.11 -7.20
CA VAL A 143 18.85 13.76 -5.93
C VAL A 143 17.90 14.89 -6.22
N ASP A 144 16.74 14.85 -5.56
CA ASP A 144 15.70 15.86 -5.68
C ASP A 144 15.28 16.33 -4.29
N PRO A 145 15.05 17.63 -4.08
CA PRO A 145 14.39 18.10 -2.89
C PRO A 145 12.92 17.66 -2.92
N VAL A 146 12.36 17.47 -1.76
CA VAL A 146 10.93 17.25 -1.55
C VAL A 146 10.39 18.45 -0.78
N ALA A 147 9.39 19.11 -1.31
CA ALA A 147 8.74 20.21 -0.62
C ALA A 147 7.24 20.16 -0.89
N GLU A 148 6.46 20.41 0.14
CA GLU A 148 5.01 20.51 0.04
C GLU A 148 4.53 21.67 0.87
N ILE A 149 3.63 22.47 0.32
CA ILE A 149 2.91 23.49 1.05
C ILE A 149 1.42 23.31 0.76
N GLN A 150 0.64 23.27 1.82
CA GLN A 150 -0.81 23.14 1.72
C GLN A 150 -1.48 24.08 2.72
N PHE A 151 -2.47 24.81 2.25
CA PHE A 151 -3.34 25.64 3.07
C PHE A 151 -4.73 25.06 3.05
N GLN A 152 -5.30 24.87 4.21
CA GLN A 152 -6.67 24.43 4.38
C GLN A 152 -7.45 25.53 5.07
N SER A 153 -8.54 25.96 4.45
CA SER A 153 -9.53 26.87 5.02
C SER A 153 -10.84 26.13 5.23
N SER A 154 -11.34 26.14 6.46
CA SER A 154 -12.64 25.61 6.84
C SER A 154 -13.20 26.52 7.94
N GLN A 155 -13.99 26.01 8.89
CA GLN A 155 -14.30 26.74 10.14
C GLN A 155 -13.04 27.11 10.94
N LYS A 156 -11.96 26.38 10.70
CA LYS A 156 -10.63 26.58 11.26
C LYS A 156 -9.60 26.48 10.13
N THR A 157 -8.55 27.26 10.24
CA THR A 157 -7.47 27.26 9.24
C THR A 157 -6.31 26.39 9.71
N SER A 158 -5.73 25.63 8.79
CA SER A 158 -4.51 24.88 9.01
C SER A 158 -3.55 24.99 7.83
N GLN A 159 -2.28 24.83 8.10
CA GLN A 159 -1.21 24.88 7.11
C GLN A 159 -0.32 23.65 7.31
N LEU A 160 0.05 23.01 6.20
CA LEU A 160 1.06 21.96 6.16
C LEU A 160 2.25 22.47 5.36
N ILE A 161 3.43 22.36 5.95
CA ILE A 161 4.71 22.58 5.28
C ILE A 161 5.54 21.32 5.45
N SER A 162 6.02 20.78 4.34
CA SER A 162 6.93 19.65 4.35
C SER A 162 8.18 19.98 3.54
N THR A 163 9.33 19.59 4.07
CA THR A 163 10.63 19.74 3.39
C THR A 163 11.47 18.49 3.57
N GLY A 164 12.20 18.14 2.54
CA GLY A 164 13.00 16.91 2.59
C GLY A 164 13.90 16.71 1.38
N LEU A 165 14.40 15.49 1.27
CA LEU A 165 15.31 15.06 0.21
C LEU A 165 14.93 13.66 -0.24
N GLN A 166 15.00 13.45 -1.55
CA GLN A 166 14.87 12.14 -2.18
C GLN A 166 16.14 11.82 -2.95
N VAL A 167 16.67 10.63 -2.74
CA VAL A 167 17.78 10.04 -3.49
C VAL A 167 17.32 8.72 -4.06
N MET A 168 17.54 8.48 -5.34
CA MET A 168 17.29 7.18 -5.94
C MET A 168 18.30 6.87 -7.02
N GLY A 169 18.52 5.59 -7.28
CA GLY A 169 19.47 5.20 -8.30
C GLY A 169 19.66 3.71 -8.47
N TYR A 170 20.68 3.38 -9.28
CA TYR A 170 20.98 2.03 -9.70
C TYR A 170 22.48 1.78 -9.64
N ALA A 171 22.87 0.61 -9.13
CA ALA A 171 24.23 0.09 -9.26
C ALA A 171 24.21 -1.12 -10.21
N GLY A 172 24.80 -0.94 -11.39
CA GLY A 172 24.67 -1.88 -12.49
C GLY A 172 23.20 -2.05 -12.94
N LYS A 173 22.87 -3.27 -13.38
CA LYS A 173 21.51 -3.60 -13.85
C LYS A 173 20.66 -4.31 -12.81
N HIS A 174 21.24 -4.68 -11.68
CA HIS A 174 20.61 -5.58 -10.72
C HIS A 174 20.22 -4.93 -9.39
N ILE A 175 20.90 -3.87 -8.98
CA ILE A 175 20.68 -3.23 -7.67
C ILE A 175 19.99 -1.88 -7.89
N GLY A 176 18.86 -1.70 -7.24
CA GLY A 176 18.16 -0.43 -7.12
C GLY A 176 18.16 0.05 -5.68
N PHE A 177 18.32 1.34 -5.45
CA PHE A 177 18.24 1.95 -4.14
C PHE A 177 17.44 3.24 -4.15
N GLN A 178 16.75 3.49 -3.07
CA GLN A 178 15.93 4.68 -2.88
C GLN A 178 15.94 5.07 -1.40
N LEU A 179 16.04 6.36 -1.14
CA LEU A 179 15.89 6.96 0.18
C LEU A 179 15.10 8.25 0.00
N SER A 180 14.08 8.44 0.81
CA SER A 180 13.37 9.69 0.92
C SER A 180 13.14 10.00 2.38
N VAL A 181 13.50 11.19 2.77
CA VAL A 181 13.29 11.72 4.14
C VAL A 181 12.64 13.07 4.02
N ARG A 182 11.57 13.28 4.78
CA ARG A 182 10.92 14.58 4.87
C ARG A 182 10.41 14.85 6.27
N ASP A 183 10.54 16.08 6.69
CA ASP A 183 9.91 16.61 7.89
C ASP A 183 8.63 17.33 7.53
N VAL A 184 7.57 17.07 8.27
CA VAL A 184 6.24 17.63 8.08
C VAL A 184 5.87 18.42 9.31
N ASN A 185 5.49 19.68 9.11
CA ASN A 185 4.99 20.57 10.13
C ASN A 185 3.58 21.00 9.75
N GLU A 186 2.63 20.65 10.60
CA GLU A 186 1.25 21.08 10.47
C GLU A 186 0.92 22.04 11.61
N THR A 187 0.42 23.23 11.25
CA THR A 187 0.01 24.27 12.19
C THR A 187 -1.47 24.56 12.04
N GLY A 188 -2.13 24.93 13.15
CA GLY A 188 -3.54 25.29 13.17
C GLY A 188 -4.40 24.35 13.99
N ASP A 189 -5.71 24.44 13.79
CA ASP A 189 -6.67 23.57 14.46
C ASP A 189 -6.90 22.31 13.65
N TYR A 190 -6.53 21.17 14.22
CA TYR A 190 -6.77 19.86 13.63
C TYR A 190 -8.16 19.39 14.04
N ASP A 191 -8.93 18.99 13.04
CA ASP A 191 -10.14 18.22 13.29
C ASP A 191 -9.74 16.76 13.57
N SER A 192 -10.23 16.19 14.67
CA SER A 192 -10.05 14.77 15.00
C SER A 192 -10.54 13.85 13.88
N ILE A 193 -11.57 14.27 13.16
CA ILE A 193 -12.11 13.58 11.98
C ILE A 193 -11.06 13.40 10.89
N ARG A 194 -10.20 14.40 10.67
CA ARG A 194 -9.11 14.31 9.69
C ARG A 194 -8.11 13.21 10.05
N MET A 195 -7.82 13.02 11.32
CA MET A 195 -6.87 12.01 11.77
C MET A 195 -7.44 10.59 11.65
N ASP A 196 -8.73 10.42 11.84
CA ASP A 196 -9.38 9.11 11.76
C ASP A 196 -9.66 8.66 10.31
N ASN A 197 -9.99 9.61 9.44
CA ASN A 197 -10.45 9.33 8.07
C ASN A 197 -9.43 9.63 6.97
N THR A 198 -8.21 10.03 7.29
CA THR A 198 -7.14 10.22 6.30
C THR A 198 -6.53 8.90 5.88
N LEU A 199 -6.08 8.84 4.62
CA LEU A 199 -5.42 7.66 4.08
C LEU A 199 -4.06 7.36 4.72
N GLY A 200 -3.38 8.33 5.31
CA GLY A 200 -2.06 8.15 5.90
C GLY A 200 -2.05 8.21 7.41
N GLY A 201 -1.41 7.26 8.07
CA GLY A 201 -0.98 7.34 9.46
C GLY A 201 0.48 7.80 9.54
N PHE A 202 0.91 8.24 10.71
CA PHE A 202 2.28 8.69 10.94
C PHE A 202 2.72 8.48 12.39
N ASN A 203 4.00 8.20 12.56
CA ASN A 203 4.66 8.23 13.87
C ASN A 203 5.00 9.68 14.19
N ARG A 204 4.39 10.23 15.23
CA ARG A 204 4.47 11.66 15.50
C ARG A 204 5.07 12.01 16.83
N LYS A 205 5.64 13.23 16.87
CA LYS A 205 5.80 13.99 18.10
C LYS A 205 4.87 15.20 18.03
N GLN A 206 3.99 15.36 19.03
CA GLN A 206 3.15 16.53 19.14
C GLN A 206 3.82 17.52 20.09
N SER A 207 4.00 18.76 19.63
CA SER A 207 4.25 19.86 20.55
C SER A 207 2.93 20.32 21.13
N THR A 208 2.80 20.25 22.44
CA THR A 208 1.55 20.57 23.14
C THR A 208 1.30 22.08 23.26
N SER A 209 2.29 22.92 22.95
CA SER A 209 2.21 24.34 23.28
C SER A 209 1.56 25.22 22.23
N ASN A 210 1.52 24.84 20.92
CA ASN A 210 1.17 25.79 19.86
C ASN A 210 0.35 25.23 18.71
N LYS A 211 -0.52 24.26 18.94
CA LYS A 211 -1.29 23.66 17.83
C LYS A 211 -0.36 23.22 16.65
N LEU A 212 0.86 22.84 16.97
CA LEU A 212 1.85 22.36 16.03
C LEU A 212 1.95 20.84 16.14
N LEU A 213 1.78 20.18 15.01
CA LEU A 213 2.03 18.76 14.83
C LEU A 213 3.27 18.60 13.95
N SER A 214 4.36 18.07 14.49
CA SER A 214 5.60 17.83 13.77
C SER A 214 5.92 16.34 13.75
N TYR A 215 6.28 15.82 12.58
CA TYR A 215 6.68 14.43 12.39
C TYR A 215 7.58 14.28 11.18
N SER A 216 8.42 13.25 11.21
CA SER A 216 9.28 12.89 10.09
C SER A 216 8.74 11.64 9.39
N GLN A 217 8.85 11.61 8.08
CA GLN A 217 8.57 10.44 7.25
C GLN A 217 9.84 10.00 6.56
N MET A 218 10.11 8.71 6.59
CA MET A 218 11.26 8.11 5.92
C MET A 218 10.80 6.86 5.17
N ASN A 219 11.14 6.82 3.89
CA ASN A 219 11.00 5.65 3.06
C ASN A 219 12.37 5.29 2.50
N ALA A 220 12.74 4.04 2.58
CA ALA A 220 14.01 3.52 2.09
C ALA A 220 13.79 2.16 1.44
N ASN A 221 14.50 1.90 0.36
CA ASN A 221 14.45 0.61 -0.31
C ASN A 221 15.82 0.28 -0.91
N LEU A 222 16.24 -0.95 -0.72
CA LEU A 222 17.35 -1.57 -1.42
C LEU A 222 16.83 -2.86 -2.06
N SER A 223 16.92 -2.98 -3.37
CA SER A 223 16.42 -4.11 -4.12
C SER A 223 17.52 -4.78 -4.93
N TYR A 224 17.47 -6.10 -5.00
CA TYR A 224 18.27 -6.91 -5.91
C TYR A 224 17.35 -7.71 -6.81
N ARG A 225 17.47 -7.50 -8.13
CA ARG A 225 16.68 -8.21 -9.13
C ARG A 225 17.51 -9.30 -9.82
N PHE A 226 16.95 -10.47 -9.88
CA PHE A 226 17.45 -11.61 -10.63
C PHE A 226 16.46 -12.03 -11.73
N LYS A 227 16.83 -12.99 -12.58
CA LYS A 227 16.12 -13.30 -13.83
C LYS A 227 14.60 -13.43 -13.72
N LYS A 228 14.08 -14.00 -12.62
CA LYS A 228 12.65 -14.28 -12.45
C LYS A 228 12.10 -13.76 -11.13
N GLY A 229 12.80 -12.84 -10.50
CA GLY A 229 12.32 -12.35 -9.22
C GLY A 229 13.16 -11.22 -8.64
N MET A 230 12.80 -10.86 -7.42
CA MET A 230 13.37 -9.76 -6.70
C MET A 230 13.42 -10.07 -5.20
N ILE A 231 14.47 -9.58 -4.56
CA ILE A 231 14.55 -9.44 -3.11
C ILE A 231 14.67 -7.96 -2.81
N SER A 232 13.95 -7.48 -1.81
CA SER A 232 14.12 -6.11 -1.31
C SER A 232 14.05 -6.06 0.21
N ILE A 233 14.81 -5.14 0.77
CA ILE A 233 14.77 -4.74 2.17
C ILE A 233 14.57 -3.24 2.24
N GLY A 234 13.85 -2.77 3.24
CA GLY A 234 13.62 -1.34 3.34
C GLY A 234 12.65 -0.99 4.46
N GLN A 235 12.16 0.23 4.37
CA GLN A 235 11.09 0.78 5.19
C GLN A 235 10.14 1.54 4.28
N ASP A 236 8.91 1.06 4.15
CA ASP A 236 7.90 1.66 3.27
C ASP A 236 6.49 1.26 3.69
N GLN A 237 5.50 1.88 3.05
CA GLN A 237 4.10 1.47 3.09
C GLN A 237 3.81 0.60 1.88
N HIS A 238 3.11 -0.50 2.08
CA HIS A 238 2.68 -1.39 1.00
C HIS A 238 1.16 -1.42 0.90
N VAL A 239 0.66 -1.44 -0.33
CA VAL A 239 -0.76 -1.64 -0.62
C VAL A 239 -0.93 -2.91 -1.43
N LEU A 240 -1.87 -3.75 -1.01
CA LEU A 240 -2.24 -4.98 -1.70
C LEU A 240 -3.72 -4.97 -2.04
N GLY A 241 -4.02 -4.78 -3.30
CA GLY A 241 -5.38 -4.72 -3.83
C GLY A 241 -5.56 -3.71 -4.95
N TYR A 242 -6.70 -3.81 -5.63
CA TYR A 242 -7.07 -2.97 -6.76
C TYR A 242 -7.94 -1.77 -6.37
N GLY A 243 -8.35 -1.69 -5.10
CA GLY A 243 -9.19 -0.62 -4.58
C GLY A 243 -8.62 0.77 -4.85
N LYS A 244 -9.48 1.69 -5.23
CA LYS A 244 -9.11 3.10 -5.53
C LYS A 244 -9.18 3.98 -4.30
N THR A 245 -9.93 3.56 -3.28
CA THR A 245 -10.23 4.37 -2.10
C THR A 245 -9.74 3.75 -0.80
N GLY A 246 -9.24 2.52 -0.85
CA GLY A 246 -8.68 1.76 0.26
C GLY A 246 -8.37 0.34 -0.16
N SER A 247 -7.81 -0.45 0.75
CA SER A 247 -7.53 -1.87 0.55
C SER A 247 -7.76 -2.65 1.82
N LEU A 248 -8.34 -3.84 1.69
CA LEU A 248 -8.70 -4.68 2.83
C LEU A 248 -7.51 -5.41 3.45
N VAL A 249 -6.51 -5.78 2.63
CA VAL A 249 -5.36 -6.57 3.10
C VAL A 249 -4.25 -5.68 3.60
N LEU A 250 -3.67 -4.85 2.73
CA LEU A 250 -2.68 -3.85 3.11
C LEU A 250 -3.04 -2.52 2.47
N SER A 251 -3.05 -1.47 3.26
CA SER A 251 -3.31 -0.09 2.84
C SER A 251 -2.18 0.84 3.28
N ALA A 252 -2.13 2.03 2.71
CA ALA A 252 -1.21 3.07 3.14
C ALA A 252 -1.69 3.84 4.38
N LYS A 253 -2.60 3.27 5.19
CA LYS A 253 -3.08 3.92 6.43
C LYS A 253 -2.04 3.88 7.53
N ALA A 254 -1.40 2.73 7.72
CA ALA A 254 -0.34 2.59 8.72
C ALA A 254 0.94 3.34 8.29
N PRO A 255 1.72 3.90 9.24
CA PRO A 255 3.03 4.47 8.92
C PRO A 255 3.95 3.44 8.28
N ALA A 256 4.97 3.92 7.55
CA ALA A 256 6.00 3.07 6.97
C ALA A 256 6.68 2.17 8.03
N TYR A 257 6.91 0.93 7.67
CA TYR A 257 7.50 -0.10 8.54
C TYR A 257 8.67 -0.81 7.85
N PRO A 258 9.68 -1.25 8.62
CA PRO A 258 10.75 -2.08 8.09
C PRO A 258 10.22 -3.38 7.52
N TYR A 259 10.77 -3.81 6.39
CA TYR A 259 10.35 -5.04 5.73
C TYR A 259 11.49 -5.77 5.01
N PHE A 260 11.28 -7.06 4.81
CA PHE A 260 11.94 -7.92 3.84
C PHE A 260 10.89 -8.45 2.88
N LYS A 261 11.12 -8.35 1.56
CA LYS A 261 10.19 -8.81 0.53
C LYS A 261 10.89 -9.68 -0.49
N PHE A 262 10.22 -10.75 -0.90
CA PHE A 262 10.63 -11.66 -1.95
C PHE A 262 9.50 -11.81 -2.97
N GLN A 263 9.82 -11.67 -4.24
CA GLN A 263 8.90 -11.88 -5.35
C GLN A 263 9.55 -12.83 -6.35
N TYR A 264 8.79 -13.81 -6.84
CA TYR A 264 9.26 -14.78 -7.81
C TYR A 264 8.19 -15.06 -8.87
N GLU A 265 8.57 -14.91 -10.13
CA GLU A 265 7.73 -15.12 -11.31
C GLU A 265 8.26 -16.31 -12.11
N PRO A 266 7.93 -17.56 -11.71
CA PRO A 266 8.39 -18.76 -12.42
C PRO A 266 7.92 -18.77 -13.87
N THR A 267 6.72 -18.25 -14.14
CA THR A 267 6.09 -18.15 -15.46
C THR A 267 5.43 -16.78 -15.61
N LYS A 268 5.04 -16.43 -16.85
CA LYS A 268 4.34 -15.16 -17.14
C LYS A 268 2.93 -15.10 -16.55
N TRP A 269 2.34 -16.26 -16.24
CA TRP A 269 0.97 -16.37 -15.73
C TRP A 269 0.89 -16.60 -14.21
N MET A 270 2.04 -16.75 -13.50
CA MET A 270 2.08 -17.00 -12.07
C MET A 270 3.18 -16.19 -11.39
N SER A 271 2.86 -15.57 -10.28
CA SER A 271 3.83 -14.96 -9.36
C SER A 271 3.60 -15.45 -7.92
N ILE A 272 4.70 -15.61 -7.19
CA ILE A 272 4.74 -15.94 -5.76
C ILE A 272 5.31 -14.73 -5.05
N ASN A 273 4.61 -14.25 -4.04
CA ASN A 273 4.96 -13.05 -3.31
C ASN A 273 5.01 -13.36 -1.82
N TYR A 274 6.01 -12.83 -1.15
CA TYR A 274 6.21 -12.95 0.29
C TYR A 274 6.75 -11.63 0.84
N MET A 275 6.29 -11.24 2.02
CA MET A 275 6.84 -10.14 2.79
C MET A 275 6.82 -10.48 4.28
N HIS A 276 7.88 -10.14 4.98
CA HIS A 276 7.96 -10.10 6.43
C HIS A 276 8.23 -8.66 6.87
N ALA A 277 7.52 -8.20 7.91
CA ALA A 277 7.63 -6.84 8.42
C ALA A 277 7.75 -6.79 9.93
N TRP A 278 8.43 -5.77 10.43
CA TRP A 278 8.58 -5.44 11.85
C TRP A 278 7.65 -4.28 12.17
N LEU A 279 6.74 -4.50 13.11
CA LEU A 279 5.69 -3.55 13.44
C LEU A 279 5.84 -3.02 14.86
N GLN A 280 5.13 -1.95 15.17
CA GLN A 280 4.97 -1.43 16.52
C GLN A 280 3.60 -1.82 17.06
N SER A 281 3.58 -2.51 18.22
CA SER A 281 2.35 -2.98 18.83
C SER A 281 1.51 -1.86 19.46
N GLY A 282 2.16 -0.79 19.95
CA GLY A 282 1.53 0.22 20.79
C GLY A 282 1.17 -0.29 22.20
N VAL A 283 1.52 -1.52 22.56
CA VAL A 283 1.25 -2.17 23.84
C VAL A 283 2.52 -2.23 24.67
N ILE A 284 2.49 -1.67 25.87
CA ILE A 284 3.64 -1.64 26.79
C ILE A 284 3.84 -3.04 27.40
N ASP A 285 5.07 -3.55 27.33
CA ASP A 285 5.53 -4.72 28.07
C ASP A 285 5.96 -4.28 29.48
N SER A 286 5.06 -4.45 30.43
CA SER A 286 5.31 -4.05 31.82
C SER A 286 6.45 -4.83 32.47
N THR A 287 6.77 -6.04 31.96
CA THR A 287 7.85 -6.87 32.50
C THR A 287 9.23 -6.40 32.09
N LYS A 288 9.33 -5.61 31.01
CA LYS A 288 10.58 -5.06 30.47
C LYS A 288 10.71 -3.55 30.65
N THR A 289 9.68 -2.90 31.22
CA THR A 289 9.70 -1.48 31.55
C THR A 289 10.50 -1.26 32.84
N TYR A 290 11.39 -0.27 32.85
CA TYR A 290 12.27 -0.03 33.99
C TYR A 290 12.48 1.45 34.28
N GLY A 291 12.81 1.77 35.54
CA GLY A 291 13.16 3.13 35.96
C GLY A 291 14.54 3.56 35.42
N THR A 292 14.63 4.77 34.90
CA THR A 292 15.90 5.33 34.35
C THR A 292 16.77 6.00 35.40
N GLY A 293 16.24 6.21 36.62
CA GLY A 293 16.91 6.99 37.67
C GLY A 293 17.08 8.47 37.36
N ASN A 294 16.50 8.95 36.25
CA ASN A 294 16.67 10.32 35.78
C ASN A 294 15.31 10.93 35.39
N SER A 295 14.83 11.88 36.21
CA SER A 295 13.54 12.57 36.00
C SER A 295 13.52 13.49 34.78
N VAL A 296 14.68 13.96 34.28
CA VAL A 296 14.77 14.82 33.09
C VAL A 296 14.33 14.09 31.83
N TYR A 297 14.56 12.79 31.77
CA TYR A 297 14.18 11.93 30.64
C TYR A 297 12.94 11.07 30.91
N GLY A 298 12.08 11.49 31.84
CA GLY A 298 10.80 10.85 32.09
C GLY A 298 10.79 9.78 33.18
N GLY A 299 11.90 9.53 33.87
CA GLY A 299 11.96 8.64 35.04
C GLY A 299 11.80 7.15 34.76
N GLN A 300 11.15 6.77 33.68
CA GLN A 300 10.83 5.39 33.31
C GLN A 300 11.02 5.18 31.79
N ARG A 301 11.61 4.05 31.42
CA ARG A 301 11.67 3.60 30.03
C ARG A 301 10.59 2.56 29.77
N GLU A 302 9.64 2.92 28.94
CA GLU A 302 8.63 2.01 28.43
C GLU A 302 9.20 1.16 27.28
N VAL A 303 8.96 -0.15 27.35
CA VAL A 303 9.32 -1.11 26.31
C VAL A 303 8.02 -1.67 25.73
N PHE A 304 7.88 -1.68 24.41
CA PHE A 304 6.71 -2.24 23.76
C PHE A 304 6.88 -3.73 23.48
N VAL A 305 5.75 -4.46 23.49
CA VAL A 305 5.71 -5.86 23.06
C VAL A 305 6.18 -5.96 21.62
N PRO A 306 7.19 -6.79 21.30
CA PRO A 306 7.63 -7.02 19.92
C PRO A 306 6.49 -7.54 19.06
N LYS A 307 6.37 -7.02 17.83
CA LYS A 307 5.30 -7.35 16.90
C LYS A 307 5.84 -7.53 15.50
N PHE A 308 5.32 -8.57 14.82
CA PHE A 308 5.75 -8.95 13.49
C PHE A 308 4.53 -9.23 12.60
N TYR A 309 4.77 -9.18 11.31
CA TYR A 309 3.79 -9.49 10.28
C TYR A 309 4.45 -10.30 9.17
N ALA A 310 3.81 -11.36 8.75
CA ALA A 310 4.21 -12.08 7.56
C ALA A 310 3.01 -12.25 6.63
N ILE A 311 3.23 -12.18 5.34
CA ILE A 311 2.23 -12.38 4.29
C ILE A 311 2.84 -13.11 3.12
N HIS A 312 2.11 -14.05 2.56
CA HIS A 312 2.41 -14.61 1.27
C HIS A 312 1.15 -14.84 0.43
N PHE A 313 1.31 -14.80 -0.87
CA PHE A 313 0.23 -15.04 -1.80
C PHE A 313 0.75 -15.46 -3.17
N ILE A 314 -0.11 -16.16 -3.88
CA ILE A 314 0.08 -16.50 -5.27
C ILE A 314 -0.86 -15.63 -6.11
N GLU A 315 -0.34 -15.06 -7.18
CA GLU A 315 -1.13 -14.40 -8.20
C GLU A 315 -1.10 -15.23 -9.48
N LEU A 316 -2.27 -15.45 -10.06
CA LEU A 316 -2.48 -16.18 -11.31
C LEU A 316 -3.05 -15.23 -12.36
N LYS A 317 -2.48 -15.25 -13.54
CA LYS A 317 -2.90 -14.46 -14.73
C LYS A 317 -3.28 -15.42 -15.86
N PRO A 318 -4.47 -16.06 -15.80
CA PRO A 318 -4.85 -17.12 -16.74
C PRO A 318 -5.03 -16.60 -18.17
N MET A 319 -5.36 -15.34 -18.33
CA MET A 319 -5.47 -14.64 -19.63
C MET A 319 -5.17 -13.15 -19.47
N LYS A 320 -4.98 -12.47 -20.61
CA LYS A 320 -4.75 -11.01 -20.61
C LYS A 320 -5.86 -10.27 -19.87
N GLY A 321 -5.47 -9.35 -18.97
CA GLY A 321 -6.40 -8.53 -18.22
C GLY A 321 -7.17 -9.25 -17.11
N LEU A 322 -6.96 -10.54 -16.87
CA LEU A 322 -7.55 -11.28 -15.75
C LEU A 322 -6.46 -11.69 -14.78
N SER A 323 -6.61 -11.30 -13.51
CA SER A 323 -5.73 -11.67 -12.42
C SER A 323 -6.56 -12.17 -11.23
N ILE A 324 -6.09 -13.24 -10.61
CA ILE A 324 -6.66 -13.84 -9.40
C ILE A 324 -5.52 -13.96 -8.40
N HIS A 325 -5.71 -13.52 -7.17
CA HIS A 325 -4.73 -13.71 -6.11
C HIS A 325 -5.36 -14.36 -4.89
N ILE A 326 -4.61 -15.23 -4.22
CA ILE A 326 -5.02 -15.91 -3.00
C ILE A 326 -3.81 -16.02 -2.09
N GLY A 327 -4.02 -15.78 -0.80
CA GLY A 327 -2.96 -15.83 0.18
C GLY A 327 -3.43 -15.80 1.61
N GLU A 328 -2.45 -15.82 2.49
CA GLU A 328 -2.65 -15.68 3.92
C GLU A 328 -1.65 -14.67 4.50
N SER A 329 -2.01 -14.10 5.63
CA SER A 329 -1.15 -13.27 6.45
C SER A 329 -1.25 -13.68 7.93
N ILE A 330 -0.26 -13.26 8.71
CA ILE A 330 -0.24 -13.55 10.14
C ILE A 330 0.41 -12.39 10.89
N VAL A 331 -0.24 -11.94 11.96
CA VAL A 331 0.33 -11.02 12.95
C VAL A 331 0.70 -11.82 14.18
N TYR A 332 1.93 -11.70 14.65
CA TYR A 332 2.43 -12.42 15.80
C TYR A 332 3.36 -11.54 16.66
N THR A 333 3.58 -11.97 17.92
CA THR A 333 4.25 -11.15 18.94
C THR A 333 5.33 -11.96 19.68
N ASP A 334 5.96 -11.29 20.61
CA ASP A 334 6.91 -11.76 21.60
C ASP A 334 8.30 -12.09 21.06
N GLN A 335 8.41 -12.96 20.08
CA GLN A 335 9.68 -13.34 19.47
C GLN A 335 9.54 -13.60 17.97
N LEU A 336 10.65 -13.45 17.25
CA LEU A 336 10.72 -13.81 15.84
C LEU A 336 10.56 -15.31 15.66
N GLU A 337 9.55 -15.73 14.89
CA GLU A 337 9.28 -17.14 14.61
C GLU A 337 9.87 -17.55 13.26
N PRO A 338 10.91 -18.41 13.24
CA PRO A 338 11.58 -18.79 12.00
C PRO A 338 10.69 -19.43 10.94
N ALA A 339 9.62 -20.13 11.36
CA ALA A 339 8.71 -20.78 10.43
C ALA A 339 7.95 -19.76 9.56
N TYR A 340 7.66 -18.57 10.10
CA TYR A 340 7.01 -17.49 9.35
C TYR A 340 7.96 -16.74 8.41
N LEU A 341 9.26 -17.01 8.47
CA LEU A 341 10.24 -16.51 7.49
C LEU A 341 10.32 -17.38 6.23
N ILE A 342 9.68 -18.54 6.22
CA ILE A 342 9.70 -19.48 5.08
C ILE A 342 8.51 -19.12 4.16
N PRO A 343 8.75 -18.67 2.92
CA PRO A 343 7.69 -18.18 2.02
C PRO A 343 6.60 -19.21 1.65
N LEU A 344 6.85 -20.49 1.83
CA LEU A 344 5.94 -21.58 1.48
C LEU A 344 5.31 -22.27 2.69
N THR A 345 5.58 -21.81 3.90
CA THR A 345 4.94 -22.36 5.11
C THR A 345 3.48 -21.91 5.16
N PHE A 346 2.57 -22.87 5.29
CA PHE A 346 1.17 -22.53 5.56
C PHE A 346 1.07 -22.06 7.03
N PHE A 347 0.97 -20.75 7.23
CA PHE A 347 1.10 -20.10 8.53
C PHE A 347 0.08 -20.61 9.53
N LYS A 348 -1.20 -20.67 9.13
CA LYS A 348 -2.27 -21.10 10.02
C LYS A 348 -2.14 -22.55 10.43
N ALA A 349 -1.70 -23.43 9.52
CA ALA A 349 -1.47 -24.83 9.87
C ALA A 349 -0.28 -25.01 10.84
N TYR A 350 0.77 -24.22 10.63
CA TYR A 350 1.92 -24.21 11.56
C TYR A 350 1.50 -23.72 12.94
N ASP A 351 0.77 -22.62 13.02
CA ASP A 351 0.26 -22.03 14.26
C ASP A 351 -0.60 -23.04 15.04
N ASN A 352 -1.56 -23.68 14.37
CA ASN A 352 -2.42 -24.69 14.98
C ASN A 352 -1.67 -25.93 15.50
N ASN A 353 -0.53 -26.29 14.87
CA ASN A 353 0.27 -27.43 15.29
C ASN A 353 1.23 -27.11 16.43
N LYS A 354 1.63 -25.84 16.58
CA LYS A 354 2.58 -25.40 17.61
C LYS A 354 1.92 -25.26 18.97
N PHE A 355 0.67 -24.84 18.99
CA PHE A 355 -0.04 -24.48 20.22
C PHE A 355 -1.16 -25.51 20.49
N ASP A 356 -0.81 -26.66 21.01
CA ASP A 356 -1.76 -27.71 21.40
C ASP A 356 -2.42 -27.42 22.76
N ASP A 357 -2.03 -26.36 23.45
CA ASP A 357 -2.48 -26.02 24.79
C ASP A 357 -3.53 -24.91 24.83
N LYS A 358 -4.58 -25.15 25.61
CA LYS A 358 -5.73 -24.23 25.79
C LYS A 358 -5.37 -22.89 26.43
N ILE A 359 -4.14 -22.66 26.83
CA ILE A 359 -3.69 -21.46 27.57
C ILE A 359 -2.92 -20.49 26.66
N THR A 360 -2.33 -20.96 25.57
CA THR A 360 -1.60 -20.11 24.62
C THR A 360 -2.49 -19.73 23.46
N THR A 361 -2.83 -18.46 23.38
CA THR A 361 -3.43 -17.91 22.17
C THR A 361 -2.38 -17.93 21.07
N GLY A 362 -2.71 -18.58 19.94
CA GLY A 362 -1.88 -18.58 18.75
C GLY A 362 -1.72 -17.20 18.13
N ALA A 363 -1.04 -17.14 17.01
CA ALA A 363 -0.91 -15.93 16.23
C ALA A 363 -2.22 -15.58 15.50
N ASN A 364 -2.39 -14.30 15.18
CA ASN A 364 -3.57 -13.79 14.46
C ASN A 364 -3.39 -13.99 12.95
N GLY A 365 -3.99 -15.04 12.38
CA GLY A 365 -3.90 -15.40 10.97
C GLY A 365 -5.11 -14.99 10.17
N GLN A 366 -4.90 -14.47 8.95
CA GLN A 366 -5.94 -14.03 8.03
C GLN A 366 -5.78 -14.71 6.67
N PHE A 367 -6.92 -14.88 5.95
CA PHE A 367 -6.95 -15.32 4.56
C PHE A 367 -7.53 -14.25 3.66
N PHE A 368 -7.11 -14.23 2.41
CA PHE A 368 -7.68 -13.33 1.42
C PHE A 368 -7.65 -13.91 0.01
N ILE A 369 -8.63 -13.48 -0.76
CA ILE A 369 -8.73 -13.78 -2.18
C ILE A 369 -9.22 -12.54 -2.91
N GLY A 370 -8.73 -12.32 -4.12
CA GLY A 370 -9.25 -11.25 -4.95
C GLY A 370 -9.12 -11.56 -6.44
N VAL A 371 -9.88 -10.82 -7.21
CA VAL A 371 -9.95 -10.93 -8.66
C VAL A 371 -9.96 -9.55 -9.30
N SER A 372 -9.33 -9.42 -10.44
CA SER A 372 -9.33 -8.22 -11.28
C SER A 372 -9.53 -8.62 -12.73
N SER A 373 -10.45 -7.95 -13.40
CA SER A 373 -10.76 -8.14 -14.82
C SER A 373 -10.70 -6.78 -15.52
N ARG A 374 -9.65 -6.56 -16.34
CA ARG A 374 -9.46 -5.34 -17.12
C ARG A 374 -9.69 -5.60 -18.60
N ASN A 375 -10.54 -4.79 -19.22
CA ASN A 375 -10.85 -4.82 -20.65
C ASN A 375 -11.42 -6.15 -21.19
N GLN A 376 -11.89 -7.06 -20.34
CA GLN A 376 -12.71 -8.18 -20.76
C GLN A 376 -14.08 -7.66 -21.26
N ILE A 377 -14.65 -6.72 -20.53
CA ILE A 377 -15.67 -5.79 -21.03
C ILE A 377 -14.90 -4.55 -21.51
N PRO A 378 -15.09 -4.11 -22.77
CA PRO A 378 -14.33 -3.01 -23.33
C PRO A 378 -14.28 -1.78 -22.41
N LYS A 379 -13.05 -1.25 -22.21
CA LYS A 379 -12.79 -0.05 -21.41
C LYS A 379 -13.17 -0.15 -19.93
N THR A 380 -13.42 -1.35 -19.40
CA THR A 380 -13.91 -1.58 -18.06
C THR A 380 -12.87 -2.32 -17.21
N HIS A 381 -12.78 -1.96 -15.94
CA HIS A 381 -12.07 -2.70 -14.91
C HIS A 381 -13.05 -3.08 -13.80
N LEU A 382 -13.23 -4.38 -13.61
CA LEU A 382 -14.01 -4.95 -12.49
C LEU A 382 -13.03 -5.60 -11.53
N TYR A 383 -13.24 -5.40 -10.24
CA TYR A 383 -12.43 -6.05 -9.21
C TYR A 383 -13.24 -6.36 -7.96
N ALA A 384 -12.81 -7.42 -7.28
CA ALA A 384 -13.35 -7.82 -6.00
C ALA A 384 -12.24 -8.34 -5.09
N GLN A 385 -12.38 -8.15 -3.79
CA GLN A 385 -11.50 -8.69 -2.76
C GLN A 385 -12.31 -9.13 -1.56
N LEU A 386 -11.99 -10.31 -1.02
CA LEU A 386 -12.50 -10.85 0.23
C LEU A 386 -11.32 -10.97 1.21
N PHE A 387 -11.54 -10.55 2.45
CA PHE A 387 -10.62 -10.71 3.57
C PHE A 387 -11.34 -11.43 4.70
N ILE A 388 -10.71 -12.45 5.26
CA ILE A 388 -11.25 -13.32 6.30
C ILE A 388 -10.27 -13.28 7.47
N ASP A 389 -10.65 -12.63 8.56
CA ASP A 389 -9.87 -12.57 9.80
C ASP A 389 -10.17 -13.80 10.68
N GLU A 390 -11.46 -14.10 10.88
CA GLU A 390 -11.89 -15.30 11.58
C GLU A 390 -13.15 -15.87 10.94
N ILE A 391 -13.18 -17.19 10.74
CA ILE A 391 -14.33 -17.91 10.23
C ILE A 391 -14.50 -19.26 10.93
N ARG A 392 -15.73 -19.55 11.37
CA ARG A 392 -16.10 -20.88 11.89
C ARG A 392 -16.92 -21.61 10.85
N LEU A 393 -16.29 -22.50 10.10
CA LEU A 393 -16.92 -23.24 9.01
C LEU A 393 -18.16 -24.03 9.45
N SER A 394 -18.18 -24.56 10.69
CA SER A 394 -19.32 -25.28 11.24
C SER A 394 -20.57 -24.42 11.42
N ASN A 395 -20.40 -23.11 11.60
CA ASN A 395 -21.48 -22.18 11.94
C ASN A 395 -21.58 -21.00 10.95
N VAL A 396 -21.04 -21.18 9.77
CA VAL A 396 -20.93 -20.10 8.75
C VAL A 396 -22.28 -19.49 8.39
N PHE A 397 -23.33 -20.32 8.37
CA PHE A 397 -24.71 -19.90 8.03
C PHE A 397 -25.63 -19.75 9.25
N ASP A 398 -25.11 -19.92 10.47
CA ASP A 398 -25.87 -19.76 11.70
C ASP A 398 -25.88 -18.27 12.12
N ALA A 399 -26.99 -17.60 11.89
CA ALA A 399 -27.11 -16.17 12.21
C ALA A 399 -26.94 -15.85 13.71
N THR A 400 -27.12 -16.83 14.60
CA THR A 400 -27.03 -16.65 16.06
C THR A 400 -25.64 -16.89 16.61
N ASN A 401 -24.95 -17.93 16.10
CA ASN A 401 -23.68 -18.41 16.62
C ASN A 401 -22.50 -18.14 15.67
N SER A 402 -22.78 -17.55 14.51
CA SER A 402 -21.74 -17.11 13.56
C SER A 402 -20.91 -15.96 14.16
N ARG A 403 -19.60 -16.14 14.20
CA ARG A 403 -18.63 -15.11 14.62
C ARG A 403 -17.70 -14.78 13.45
N ASN A 404 -18.27 -14.76 12.23
CA ASN A 404 -17.50 -14.53 11.02
C ASN A 404 -17.01 -13.08 10.96
N GLN A 405 -15.68 -12.92 10.98
CA GLN A 405 -15.01 -11.64 10.83
C GLN A 405 -14.49 -11.55 9.41
N ILE A 406 -15.32 -11.01 8.53
CA ILE A 406 -15.05 -10.89 7.10
C ILE A 406 -15.11 -9.43 6.65
N ALA A 407 -14.41 -9.11 5.58
CA ALA A 407 -14.56 -7.86 4.87
C ALA A 407 -14.54 -8.11 3.37
N TYR A 408 -15.29 -7.30 2.61
CA TYR A 408 -15.27 -7.38 1.15
C TYR A 408 -15.23 -6.01 0.51
N GLN A 409 -14.62 -5.97 -0.66
CA GLN A 409 -14.52 -4.82 -1.55
C GLN A 409 -14.98 -5.23 -2.95
N LEU A 410 -15.83 -4.42 -3.55
CA LEU A 410 -16.27 -4.55 -4.93
C LEU A 410 -16.08 -3.23 -5.64
N GLY A 411 -15.51 -3.26 -6.83
CA GLY A 411 -15.32 -2.07 -7.62
C GLY A 411 -15.52 -2.29 -9.11
N ALA A 412 -16.04 -1.25 -9.75
CA ALA A 412 -16.24 -1.18 -11.19
C ALA A 412 -15.79 0.19 -11.70
N SER A 413 -14.97 0.20 -12.73
CA SER A 413 -14.47 1.41 -13.36
C SER A 413 -14.64 1.31 -14.87
N ILE A 414 -15.09 2.38 -15.51
CA ILE A 414 -15.22 2.47 -16.97
C ILE A 414 -14.58 3.77 -17.46
N THR A 415 -13.73 3.68 -18.48
CA THR A 415 -13.06 4.84 -19.08
C THR A 415 -13.66 5.22 -20.44
N ASP A 416 -13.54 6.50 -20.83
CA ASP A 416 -14.16 7.07 -22.03
C ASP A 416 -15.67 6.84 -22.09
N PHE A 417 -16.36 6.92 -20.94
CA PHE A 417 -17.80 6.74 -20.84
C PHE A 417 -18.54 8.06 -21.16
N GLY A 418 -19.22 8.09 -22.29
CA GLY A 418 -19.99 9.25 -22.78
C GLY A 418 -19.12 10.45 -23.17
N LEU A 419 -17.96 10.66 -22.55
CA LEU A 419 -17.01 11.72 -22.80
C LEU A 419 -15.59 11.13 -22.88
N PRO A 420 -14.80 11.42 -23.94
CA PRO A 420 -13.41 11.00 -24.02
C PRO A 420 -12.61 11.45 -22.79
N TYR A 421 -11.74 10.58 -22.29
CA TYR A 421 -10.85 10.84 -21.14
C TYR A 421 -11.56 10.91 -19.77
N LEU A 422 -12.85 10.68 -19.71
CA LEU A 422 -13.59 10.52 -18.44
C LEU A 422 -13.55 9.07 -17.98
N THR A 423 -13.10 8.85 -16.76
CA THR A 423 -13.18 7.57 -16.06
C THR A 423 -14.16 7.69 -14.90
N LEU A 424 -15.15 6.83 -14.87
CA LEU A 424 -16.10 6.72 -13.77
C LEU A 424 -15.80 5.44 -12.99
N THR A 425 -15.74 5.54 -11.68
CA THR A 425 -15.52 4.40 -10.79
C THR A 425 -16.59 4.38 -9.70
N ALA A 426 -17.16 3.21 -9.43
CA ALA A 426 -18.00 2.94 -8.28
C ALA A 426 -17.31 1.88 -7.41
N GLU A 427 -17.24 2.10 -6.11
CA GLU A 427 -16.61 1.18 -5.17
C GLU A 427 -17.46 1.03 -3.90
N ILE A 428 -17.58 -0.21 -3.42
CA ILE A 428 -18.22 -0.57 -2.17
C ILE A 428 -17.21 -1.31 -1.32
N ASN A 429 -17.04 -0.88 -0.07
CA ASN A 429 -16.24 -1.54 0.93
C ASN A 429 -17.09 -1.80 2.16
N LYS A 430 -17.04 -3.02 2.70
CA LYS A 430 -17.72 -3.37 3.94
C LYS A 430 -16.80 -4.20 4.81
N VAL A 431 -16.62 -3.76 6.04
CA VAL A 431 -15.81 -4.41 7.06
C VAL A 431 -16.72 -4.74 8.25
N TYR A 432 -16.92 -6.02 8.50
CA TYR A 432 -17.76 -6.49 9.59
C TYR A 432 -17.18 -6.18 10.97
N PRO A 433 -17.99 -6.30 12.06
CA PRO A 433 -17.49 -6.14 13.42
C PRO A 433 -16.28 -7.03 13.71
N PHE A 434 -15.38 -6.51 14.51
CA PHE A 434 -14.18 -7.18 15.03
C PHE A 434 -13.11 -7.58 14.01
N VAL A 435 -13.33 -7.42 12.71
CA VAL A 435 -12.26 -7.54 11.71
C VAL A 435 -11.08 -6.62 12.08
N TYR A 436 -9.85 -7.08 11.90
CA TYR A 436 -8.60 -6.42 12.32
C TYR A 436 -8.33 -6.41 13.82
N ARG A 437 -9.14 -7.08 14.62
CA ARG A 437 -9.00 -7.17 16.08
C ARG A 437 -8.67 -8.59 16.51
N ASN A 438 -7.89 -8.70 17.56
CA ASN A 438 -7.54 -9.98 18.19
C ASN A 438 -7.77 -9.93 19.69
N PHE A 439 -7.89 -11.11 20.32
CA PHE A 439 -7.99 -11.25 21.77
C PHE A 439 -6.81 -10.60 22.48
N LEU A 440 -5.61 -10.75 21.93
CA LEU A 440 -4.41 -10.04 22.38
C LEU A 440 -4.28 -8.70 21.63
N PRO A 441 -4.40 -7.55 22.30
CA PRO A 441 -4.31 -6.25 21.65
C PRO A 441 -3.00 -6.02 20.85
N ALA A 442 -1.88 -6.62 21.31
CA ALA A 442 -0.62 -6.56 20.61
C ALA A 442 -0.67 -7.24 19.23
N GLN A 443 -1.58 -8.22 19.02
CA GLN A 443 -1.80 -8.93 17.77
C GLN A 443 -2.91 -8.33 16.89
N ASN A 444 -3.50 -7.18 17.25
CA ASN A 444 -4.40 -6.46 16.34
C ASN A 444 -3.72 -6.21 15.00
N TYR A 445 -4.49 -6.18 13.91
CA TYR A 445 -4.00 -5.95 12.55
C TYR A 445 -3.64 -4.46 12.32
N THR A 446 -2.64 -3.98 13.07
CA THR A 446 -2.24 -2.57 13.13
C THR A 446 -0.72 -2.41 13.15
N ASN A 447 -0.23 -1.23 12.76
CA ASN A 447 1.11 -0.72 13.06
C ASN A 447 1.00 0.66 13.69
N SER A 448 1.63 0.87 14.86
CA SER A 448 1.54 2.14 15.61
C SER A 448 0.09 2.60 15.85
N ASN A 449 -0.81 1.66 16.14
CA ASN A 449 -2.26 1.85 16.33
C ASN A 449 -3.06 2.25 15.08
N PHE A 450 -2.44 2.32 13.89
CA PHE A 450 -3.13 2.51 12.63
C PHE A 450 -3.39 1.16 11.94
N SER A 451 -4.57 1.02 11.31
CA SER A 451 -4.93 -0.20 10.58
C SER A 451 -3.94 -0.52 9.47
N LEU A 452 -3.50 -1.77 9.36
CA LEU A 452 -2.79 -2.28 8.16
C LEU A 452 -3.74 -2.45 6.99
N GLY A 453 -5.00 -2.83 7.27
CA GLY A 453 -6.08 -2.96 6.28
C GLY A 453 -6.80 -1.63 6.00
N ASP A 454 -8.09 -1.71 5.65
CA ASP A 454 -8.86 -0.52 5.27
C ASP A 454 -8.86 0.53 6.38
N TRP A 455 -8.71 1.79 5.98
CA TRP A 455 -8.62 2.94 6.89
C TRP A 455 -9.89 3.19 7.73
N MET A 456 -11.04 2.65 7.30
CA MET A 456 -12.28 2.72 8.09
C MET A 456 -12.20 1.90 9.38
N GLY A 457 -11.34 0.86 9.42
CA GLY A 457 -11.31 -0.14 10.48
C GLY A 457 -12.57 -1.00 10.48
N SER A 458 -12.83 -1.71 11.60
CA SER A 458 -13.96 -2.65 11.75
C SER A 458 -15.31 -1.95 11.86
N ASN A 459 -16.39 -2.72 11.63
CA ASN A 459 -17.79 -2.29 11.79
C ASN A 459 -18.11 -1.02 10.99
N ALA A 460 -17.76 -1.02 9.71
CA ALA A 460 -17.91 0.14 8.83
C ALA A 460 -18.22 -0.28 7.39
N ASP A 461 -18.96 0.58 6.68
CA ASP A 461 -19.14 0.48 5.24
C ASP A 461 -18.92 1.82 4.56
N ARG A 462 -18.58 1.75 3.28
CA ARG A 462 -18.35 2.90 2.42
C ARG A 462 -18.80 2.60 1.01
N PHE A 463 -19.54 3.53 0.43
CA PHE A 463 -19.83 3.60 -0.99
C PHE A 463 -19.23 4.87 -1.57
N GLU A 464 -18.54 4.76 -2.70
CA GLU A 464 -17.93 5.88 -3.41
C GLU A 464 -18.22 5.86 -4.89
N LEU A 465 -18.50 7.05 -5.42
CA LEU A 465 -18.52 7.34 -6.85
C LEU A 465 -17.41 8.33 -7.15
N ILE A 466 -16.56 8.02 -8.13
CA ILE A 466 -15.44 8.85 -8.52
C ILE A 466 -15.56 9.14 -10.02
N ALA A 467 -15.45 10.41 -10.38
CA ALA A 467 -15.29 10.88 -11.75
C ALA A 467 -13.89 11.48 -11.88
N ASN A 468 -13.09 10.95 -12.79
CA ASN A 468 -11.74 11.42 -13.07
C ASN A 468 -11.63 11.80 -14.55
N TYR A 469 -11.39 13.07 -14.85
CA TYR A 469 -11.46 13.64 -16.19
C TYR A 469 -10.15 14.34 -16.57
N HIS A 470 -9.55 13.94 -17.67
CA HIS A 470 -8.28 14.46 -18.19
C HIS A 470 -8.49 15.23 -19.51
N PRO A 471 -9.06 16.45 -19.49
CA PRO A 471 -9.40 17.21 -20.72
C PRO A 471 -8.19 17.66 -21.51
N LYS A 472 -7.04 17.79 -20.85
CA LYS A 472 -5.75 18.18 -21.43
C LYS A 472 -4.63 17.38 -20.78
N PRO A 473 -3.47 17.23 -21.45
CA PRO A 473 -2.31 16.62 -20.82
C PRO A 473 -1.97 17.34 -19.50
N ARG A 474 -1.62 16.58 -18.46
CA ARG A 474 -1.21 17.10 -17.15
C ARG A 474 -2.31 17.79 -16.33
N LEU A 475 -3.52 17.96 -16.86
CA LEU A 475 -4.67 18.53 -16.14
C LEU A 475 -5.61 17.40 -15.75
N ASN A 476 -5.82 17.22 -14.45
CA ASN A 476 -6.76 16.28 -13.89
C ASN A 476 -7.85 17.00 -13.11
N LEU A 477 -9.10 16.68 -13.43
CA LEU A 477 -10.30 17.13 -12.73
C LEU A 477 -10.93 15.90 -12.08
N LYS A 478 -11.00 15.87 -10.76
CA LYS A 478 -11.54 14.76 -9.99
C LYS A 478 -12.70 15.22 -9.15
N ALA A 479 -13.79 14.47 -9.20
CA ALA A 479 -14.91 14.64 -8.29
C ALA A 479 -15.22 13.30 -7.63
N TYR A 480 -15.58 13.32 -6.35
CA TYR A 480 -16.06 12.12 -5.70
C TYR A 480 -17.18 12.40 -4.71
N TYR A 481 -18.07 11.44 -4.64
CA TYR A 481 -19.15 11.38 -3.67
C TYR A 481 -18.99 10.14 -2.81
N ARG A 482 -18.95 10.30 -1.51
CA ARG A 482 -18.75 9.24 -0.52
C ARG A 482 -19.87 9.24 0.51
N ILE A 483 -20.39 8.06 0.79
CA ILE A 483 -21.25 7.79 1.96
C ILE A 483 -20.53 6.74 2.80
N MET A 484 -20.45 6.96 4.10
CA MET A 484 -19.84 6.01 5.04
C MET A 484 -20.69 5.90 6.29
N SER A 485 -20.80 4.67 6.81
CA SER A 485 -21.40 4.39 8.12
C SER A 485 -20.35 3.75 9.02
N LYS A 486 -20.34 4.13 10.29
CA LYS A 486 -19.42 3.61 11.30
C LYS A 486 -20.18 3.17 12.53
N GLY A 487 -19.99 1.91 12.93
CA GLY A 487 -20.39 1.39 14.23
C GLY A 487 -19.26 1.40 15.24
N GLY A 488 -19.56 1.09 16.47
CA GLY A 488 -18.61 1.06 17.57
C GLY A 488 -17.62 -0.10 17.46
N PRO A 489 -16.50 -0.01 18.21
CA PRO A 489 -15.46 -1.04 18.18
C PRO A 489 -15.89 -2.33 18.92
N GLY A 490 -16.83 -2.25 19.85
CA GLY A 490 -17.21 -3.34 20.73
C GLY A 490 -16.12 -3.73 21.74
N SER A 491 -16.44 -4.71 22.59
CA SER A 491 -15.53 -5.25 23.60
C SER A 491 -15.01 -6.66 23.20
N ILE A 492 -14.03 -7.16 23.92
CA ILE A 492 -13.52 -8.53 23.78
C ILE A 492 -14.60 -9.55 24.16
N GLU A 493 -15.41 -9.25 25.18
CA GLU A 493 -16.53 -10.10 25.60
C GLU A 493 -17.57 -10.21 24.49
N GLN A 494 -17.89 -9.11 23.80
CA GLN A 494 -18.80 -9.12 22.67
C GLN A 494 -18.23 -9.92 21.48
N GLN A 495 -16.92 -9.84 21.26
CA GLN A 495 -16.27 -10.56 20.18
C GLN A 495 -16.27 -12.07 20.39
N TYR A 496 -15.94 -12.55 21.61
CA TYR A 496 -15.62 -13.96 21.85
C TYR A 496 -16.66 -14.70 22.69
N PHE A 497 -17.40 -14.03 23.55
CA PHE A 497 -18.21 -14.70 24.58
C PHE A 497 -19.71 -14.39 24.49
N LEU A 498 -20.12 -13.22 24.01
CA LEU A 498 -21.53 -12.85 23.96
C LEU A 498 -22.29 -13.65 22.87
N THR A 499 -23.49 -14.14 23.24
CA THR A 499 -24.42 -14.81 22.30
C THR A 499 -25.80 -14.15 22.42
N PRO A 500 -26.41 -13.69 21.30
CA PRO A 500 -25.89 -13.69 19.93
C PRO A 500 -24.71 -12.72 19.75
N SER A 501 -23.84 -13.01 18.78
CA SER A 501 -22.74 -12.11 18.40
C SER A 501 -23.31 -10.78 17.88
N PRO A 502 -22.69 -9.63 18.17
CA PRO A 502 -23.15 -8.35 17.65
C PRO A 502 -23.25 -8.34 16.13
N VAL A 503 -24.41 -7.89 15.63
CA VAL A 503 -24.66 -7.77 14.19
C VAL A 503 -23.92 -6.58 13.60
N TYR A 504 -23.73 -6.61 12.29
CA TYR A 504 -23.15 -5.49 11.55
C TYR A 504 -23.89 -4.18 11.85
N GLY A 505 -23.13 -3.09 12.09
CA GLY A 505 -23.66 -1.77 12.40
C GLY A 505 -24.13 -1.59 13.84
N PHE A 506 -23.83 -2.56 14.74
CA PHE A 506 -24.12 -2.39 16.17
C PHE A 506 -23.38 -1.17 16.75
N ASP A 507 -23.92 -0.61 17.82
CA ASP A 507 -23.39 0.60 18.48
C ASP A 507 -23.05 1.70 17.45
N PRO A 508 -24.05 2.17 16.70
CA PRO A 508 -23.81 3.09 15.61
C PRO A 508 -23.25 4.41 16.11
N GLN A 509 -22.11 4.85 15.55
CA GLN A 509 -21.38 6.05 15.99
C GLN A 509 -21.72 7.27 15.13
N TYR A 510 -21.58 7.14 13.81
CA TYR A 510 -21.87 8.23 12.88
C TYR A 510 -22.09 7.74 11.46
N LYS A 511 -22.77 8.58 10.67
CA LYS A 511 -22.81 8.51 9.22
C LYS A 511 -22.22 9.77 8.61
N THR A 512 -21.50 9.63 7.50
CA THR A 512 -20.93 10.77 6.80
C THR A 512 -21.37 10.79 5.34
N ARG A 513 -21.49 11.99 4.81
CA ARG A 513 -21.62 12.26 3.38
C ARG A 513 -20.56 13.27 3.00
N GLN A 514 -19.86 12.99 1.92
CA GLN A 514 -18.80 13.85 1.44
C GLN A 514 -18.94 14.03 -0.06
N LEU A 515 -18.90 15.27 -0.49
CA LEU A 515 -18.79 15.66 -1.90
C LEU A 515 -17.51 16.47 -2.04
N SER A 516 -16.61 16.04 -2.94
CA SER A 516 -15.35 16.74 -3.18
C SER A 516 -15.13 16.96 -4.67
N ALA A 517 -14.48 18.08 -4.98
CA ALA A 517 -14.00 18.40 -6.31
C ALA A 517 -12.55 18.85 -6.21
N GLU A 518 -11.69 18.28 -7.04
CA GLU A 518 -10.26 18.58 -7.09
C GLU A 518 -9.85 18.96 -8.51
N ILE A 519 -9.01 19.96 -8.61
CA ILE A 519 -8.30 20.34 -9.83
C ILE A 519 -6.82 20.17 -9.51
N SER A 520 -6.11 19.36 -10.29
CA SER A 520 -4.67 19.24 -10.20
C SER A 520 -4.00 19.44 -11.56
N TYR A 521 -2.88 20.15 -11.55
CA TYR A 521 -2.10 20.43 -12.74
C TYR A 521 -0.62 20.16 -12.48
N GLU A 522 -0.03 19.27 -13.30
CA GLU A 522 1.40 18.98 -13.27
C GLU A 522 2.14 19.98 -14.17
N LEU A 523 2.73 21.00 -13.57
CA LEU A 523 3.51 22.00 -14.32
C LEU A 523 4.77 21.38 -14.92
N TYR A 524 5.48 20.59 -14.10
CA TYR A 524 6.61 19.73 -14.46
C TYR A 524 6.37 18.36 -13.85
N ASN A 525 7.13 17.34 -14.25
CA ASN A 525 6.97 15.97 -13.74
C ASN A 525 7.08 15.84 -12.19
N ASN A 526 7.67 16.82 -11.55
CA ASN A 526 7.88 16.86 -10.10
C ASN A 526 7.30 18.11 -9.44
N VAL A 527 6.46 18.86 -10.14
CA VAL A 527 5.80 20.06 -9.60
C VAL A 527 4.31 19.98 -9.90
N GLN A 528 3.50 19.83 -8.87
CA GLN A 528 2.05 19.73 -8.98
C GLN A 528 1.36 20.80 -8.14
N PHE A 529 0.36 21.43 -8.73
CA PHE A 529 -0.58 22.32 -8.03
C PHE A 529 -1.91 21.61 -7.85
N LYS A 530 -2.52 21.76 -6.67
CA LYS A 530 -3.80 21.17 -6.32
C LYS A 530 -4.72 22.19 -5.67
N ILE A 531 -5.97 22.18 -6.09
CA ILE A 531 -7.07 22.89 -5.43
C ILE A 531 -8.16 21.86 -5.19
N ASN A 532 -8.57 21.69 -3.96
CA ASN A 532 -9.61 20.74 -3.57
C ASN A 532 -10.67 21.48 -2.74
N TYR A 533 -11.92 21.33 -3.11
CA TYR A 533 -13.07 21.73 -2.32
C TYR A 533 -13.83 20.52 -1.83
N THR A 534 -14.15 20.49 -0.55
CA THR A 534 -14.89 19.39 0.09
C THR A 534 -16.04 19.95 0.90
N ASN A 535 -17.26 19.49 0.62
CA ASN A 535 -18.40 19.58 1.51
C ASN A 535 -18.52 18.26 2.28
N TYR A 536 -18.44 18.36 3.58
CA TYR A 536 -18.46 17.22 4.48
C TYR A 536 -19.61 17.37 5.48
N GLN A 537 -20.47 16.37 5.56
CA GLN A 537 -21.58 16.31 6.49
C GLN A 537 -21.41 15.09 7.40
N MET A 538 -21.42 15.30 8.68
CA MET A 538 -21.40 14.24 9.69
C MET A 538 -22.69 14.26 10.47
N HIS A 539 -23.33 13.11 10.53
CA HIS A 539 -24.54 12.85 11.31
C HIS A 539 -24.18 11.96 12.51
N PRO A 540 -23.74 12.52 13.65
CA PRO A 540 -23.58 11.76 14.86
C PRO A 540 -24.98 11.36 15.34
N LEU A 541 -25.15 10.11 15.79
CA LEU A 541 -26.49 9.61 16.18
C LEU A 541 -27.09 10.28 17.41
N LEU A 542 -26.26 11.02 18.17
CA LEU A 542 -26.66 11.65 19.42
C LEU A 542 -26.47 13.18 19.44
N ARG A 543 -26.12 13.82 18.35
CA ARG A 543 -25.82 15.27 18.26
C ARG A 543 -26.32 15.90 16.97
N ASN A 544 -26.35 17.23 16.92
CA ASN A 544 -26.69 17.99 15.71
C ASN A 544 -25.73 17.68 14.54
N ILE A 545 -26.28 17.77 13.32
CA ILE A 545 -25.52 17.58 12.07
C ILE A 545 -24.38 18.60 12.02
N ASN A 546 -23.15 18.12 11.88
CA ASN A 546 -22.00 18.97 11.66
C ASN A 546 -21.72 19.02 10.15
N THR A 547 -21.88 20.19 9.56
CA THR A 547 -21.49 20.45 8.17
C THR A 547 -20.22 21.28 8.14
N SER A 548 -19.24 20.84 7.38
CA SER A 548 -17.98 21.55 7.16
C SER A 548 -17.71 21.71 5.67
N ASN A 549 -17.39 22.92 5.27
CA ASN A 549 -16.87 23.22 3.93
C ASN A 549 -15.37 23.47 4.06
N GLN A 550 -14.58 22.77 3.27
CA GLN A 550 -13.13 22.85 3.30
C GLN A 550 -12.60 23.20 1.92
N LEU A 551 -11.74 24.19 1.86
CA LEU A 551 -10.97 24.54 0.67
C LEU A 551 -9.50 24.27 0.97
N ASN A 552 -8.88 23.40 0.18
CA ASN A 552 -7.46 23.11 0.26
C ASN A 552 -6.78 23.62 -1.01
N ILE A 553 -5.69 24.36 -0.84
CA ILE A 553 -4.82 24.82 -1.93
C ILE A 553 -3.41 24.37 -1.58
N GLY A 554 -2.77 23.68 -2.51
CA GLY A 554 -1.44 23.14 -2.27
C GLY A 554 -0.55 23.13 -3.50
N ALA A 555 0.75 23.12 -3.24
CA ALA A 555 1.79 22.86 -4.22
C ALA A 555 2.74 21.80 -3.68
N VAL A 556 3.09 20.84 -4.52
CA VAL A 556 4.03 19.77 -4.21
C VAL A 556 5.16 19.81 -5.21
N PHE A 557 6.38 19.78 -4.70
CA PHE A 557 7.59 19.64 -5.49
C PHE A 557 8.20 18.26 -5.23
N SER A 558 8.53 17.53 -6.28
CA SER A 558 8.94 16.12 -6.23
C SER A 558 7.86 15.23 -5.58
N PRO A 559 6.67 15.12 -6.17
CA PRO A 559 5.62 14.26 -5.65
C PRO A 559 6.11 12.81 -5.66
N TYR A 560 5.91 12.19 -4.55
CA TYR A 560 6.24 10.80 -4.27
C TYR A 560 5.52 9.85 -5.18
#